data_1a34a7f5cfd3b402b3d72e5042b4432c
#
_entry.id   1a34a7f5cfd3b402b3d72e5042b4432c
#
_cell.length_a   1.000
_cell.length_b   1.000
_cell.length_c   1.000
_cell.angle_alpha   90.00
_cell.angle_beta   90.00
_cell.angle_gamma   90.00
#
_symmetry.space_group_name_H-M   'P 1'
#
loop_
_entity.id
_entity.type
_entity.pdbx_description
1 polymer ?
#
loop_
_entity_poly.entity_id
_entity_poly.type
_entity_poly.pdbx_seq_one_letter_code
_entity_poly.pdbx_strand_id
1 'polypeptide(L)'
;MVANFGSASPKVVAQTAPDRKFKFKDAFPHPGVDLVMGQRGSGKTAMGFWMMEQIHSLSGGAMGGAVLKAPAGVKKMLPEWIATPNRIKGIPTDSVVIIDEAQQVANSRRSGSSENLDMAQLVALSRQRNQLIILISHHSRKLDMNEVMDCSRVIWKKPSAGQVMFERKEMKPFAERAVQKFAERKGNHHKVAYVMDFENLSFGFAQTGLASFWSESLSTGYSGPDLGAMGTLF
;
A
#
# COMPACT_ATOMS: atom_id res chain seq x y z
N MET A 1 -25.01 -10.30 -9.59
CA MET A 1 -25.89 -9.59 -8.62
C MET A 1 -24.98 -8.67 -7.81
N VAL A 2 -24.92 -7.38 -8.15
CA VAL A 2 -24.12 -6.39 -7.42
C VAL A 2 -24.94 -5.98 -6.20
N ALA A 3 -24.47 -6.32 -5.01
CA ALA A 3 -25.11 -5.89 -3.77
C ALA A 3 -25.02 -4.36 -3.69
N ASN A 4 -26.16 -3.70 -3.65
CA ASN A 4 -26.23 -2.23 -3.55
C ASN A 4 -26.05 -1.83 -2.07
N PHE A 5 -24.82 -1.46 -1.68
CA PHE A 5 -24.50 -1.04 -0.32
C PHE A 5 -24.56 0.50 -0.13
N GLY A 6 -25.18 1.25 -1.04
CA GLY A 6 -25.13 2.71 -1.12
C GLY A 6 -25.47 3.52 0.15
N SER A 7 -25.97 2.87 1.22
CA SER A 7 -26.19 3.47 2.54
C SER A 7 -25.74 2.59 3.71
N ALA A 8 -25.04 1.49 3.45
CA ALA A 8 -24.63 0.54 4.49
C ALA A 8 -23.45 1.11 5.30
N SER A 9 -23.53 0.98 6.63
CA SER A 9 -22.43 1.40 7.50
C SER A 9 -21.16 0.54 7.25
N PRO A 10 -19.95 1.08 7.50
CA PRO A 10 -18.70 0.34 7.36
C PRO A 10 -18.71 -1.02 8.08
N LYS A 11 -19.38 -1.11 9.23
CA LYS A 11 -19.53 -2.35 9.99
C LYS A 11 -20.33 -3.40 9.22
N VAL A 12 -21.44 -3.01 8.59
CA VAL A 12 -22.25 -3.92 7.79
C VAL A 12 -21.46 -4.41 6.58
N VAL A 13 -20.82 -3.51 5.83
CA VAL A 13 -19.98 -3.89 4.69
C VAL A 13 -18.85 -4.83 5.11
N ALA A 14 -18.17 -4.52 6.21
CA ALA A 14 -17.10 -5.37 6.71
C ALA A 14 -17.58 -6.78 7.10
N GLN A 15 -18.82 -6.94 7.54
CA GLN A 15 -19.37 -8.24 7.94
C GLN A 15 -19.97 -9.04 6.77
N THR A 16 -20.57 -8.38 5.79
CA THR A 16 -21.41 -9.01 4.77
C THR A 16 -20.75 -9.14 3.39
N ALA A 17 -19.70 -8.34 3.11
CA ALA A 17 -18.99 -8.46 1.84
C ALA A 17 -18.47 -9.89 1.62
N PRO A 18 -18.73 -10.51 0.44
CA PRO A 18 -18.35 -11.89 0.19
C PRO A 18 -16.83 -12.07 0.14
N ASP A 19 -16.35 -13.20 0.68
CA ASP A 19 -14.96 -13.62 0.49
C ASP A 19 -14.79 -14.35 -0.83
N ARG A 20 -13.71 -14.03 -1.55
CA ARG A 20 -13.30 -14.76 -2.76
C ARG A 20 -11.80 -15.02 -2.77
N LYS A 21 -11.36 -15.96 -3.60
CA LYS A 21 -9.93 -16.10 -3.93
C LYS A 21 -9.60 -15.16 -5.08
N PHE A 22 -8.64 -14.31 -4.89
CA PHE A 22 -8.17 -13.41 -5.93
C PHE A 22 -7.01 -14.03 -6.72
N LYS A 23 -7.07 -13.93 -8.05
CA LYS A 23 -5.88 -14.00 -8.91
C LYS A 23 -5.18 -12.64 -8.92
N PHE A 24 -3.91 -12.59 -9.33
CA PHE A 24 -3.14 -11.34 -9.32
C PHE A 24 -3.86 -10.19 -10.04
N LYS A 25 -4.29 -10.41 -11.28
CA LYS A 25 -4.97 -9.36 -12.09
C LYS A 25 -6.28 -8.85 -11.48
N ASP A 26 -6.98 -9.70 -10.73
CA ASP A 26 -8.23 -9.33 -10.07
C ASP A 26 -7.98 -8.63 -8.72
N ALA A 27 -6.87 -8.96 -8.06
CA ALA A 27 -6.48 -8.39 -6.78
C ALA A 27 -5.87 -7.00 -6.91
N PHE A 28 -5.15 -6.77 -8.01
CA PHE A 28 -4.31 -5.57 -8.21
C PHE A 28 -4.52 -4.98 -9.61
N PRO A 29 -5.78 -4.63 -9.98
CA PRO A 29 -6.02 -3.94 -11.24
C PRO A 29 -5.42 -2.53 -11.21
N HIS A 30 -5.04 -2.05 -12.38
CA HIS A 30 -4.55 -0.68 -12.57
C HIS A 30 -5.31 -0.02 -13.75
N PRO A 31 -5.38 1.30 -13.79
CA PRO A 31 -4.94 2.27 -12.79
C PRO A 31 -5.77 2.26 -11.51
N GLY A 32 -5.26 2.88 -10.45
CA GLY A 32 -5.99 2.99 -9.19
C GLY A 32 -5.12 3.41 -8.00
N VAL A 33 -5.69 3.36 -6.81
CA VAL A 33 -5.02 3.69 -5.56
C VAL A 33 -5.22 2.56 -4.55
N ASP A 34 -4.13 2.00 -4.06
CA ASP A 34 -4.10 0.93 -3.08
C ASP A 34 -3.49 1.41 -1.76
N LEU A 35 -4.19 1.20 -0.66
CA LEU A 35 -3.65 1.41 0.67
C LEU A 35 -3.18 0.08 1.26
N VAL A 36 -1.86 -0.06 1.45
CA VAL A 36 -1.25 -1.26 2.03
C VAL A 36 -0.98 -1.04 3.51
N MET A 37 -1.62 -1.84 4.35
CA MET A 37 -1.49 -1.79 5.80
C MET A 37 -1.06 -3.13 6.40
N GLY A 38 -0.62 -3.10 7.66
CA GLY A 38 -0.20 -4.29 8.41
C GLY A 38 0.88 -3.95 9.43
N GLN A 39 1.17 -4.89 10.33
CA GLN A 39 2.18 -4.70 11.37
C GLN A 39 3.59 -4.47 10.79
N ARG A 40 4.50 -3.92 11.60
CA ARG A 40 5.91 -3.78 11.23
C ARG A 40 6.50 -5.16 10.91
N GLY A 41 7.35 -5.24 9.88
CA GLY A 41 7.96 -6.50 9.45
C GLY A 41 7.02 -7.48 8.74
N SER A 42 5.75 -7.11 8.44
CA SER A 42 4.82 -8.01 7.75
C SER A 42 5.05 -8.14 6.23
N GLY A 43 6.02 -7.42 5.67
CA GLY A 43 6.38 -7.47 4.25
C GLY A 43 5.56 -6.55 3.34
N LYS A 44 5.07 -5.40 3.85
CA LYS A 44 4.31 -4.41 3.06
C LYS A 44 5.13 -3.86 1.90
N THR A 45 6.32 -3.34 2.19
CA THR A 45 7.23 -2.76 1.19
C THR A 45 7.65 -3.79 0.15
N ALA A 46 8.04 -5.01 0.60
CA ALA A 46 8.38 -6.12 -0.29
C ALA A 46 7.23 -6.48 -1.23
N MET A 47 5.99 -6.49 -0.73
CA MET A 47 4.81 -6.74 -1.54
C MET A 47 4.60 -5.61 -2.56
N GLY A 48 4.78 -4.35 -2.17
CA GLY A 48 4.67 -3.21 -3.09
C GLY A 48 5.63 -3.34 -4.28
N PHE A 49 6.89 -3.69 -4.04
CA PHE A 49 7.87 -3.93 -5.10
C PHE A 49 7.52 -5.15 -5.96
N TRP A 50 7.03 -6.22 -5.34
CA TRP A 50 6.56 -7.38 -6.09
C TRP A 50 5.38 -7.03 -7.00
N MET A 51 4.39 -6.27 -6.51
CA MET A 51 3.27 -5.81 -7.34
C MET A 51 3.76 -4.96 -8.53
N MET A 52 4.69 -4.04 -8.27
CA MET A 52 5.30 -3.19 -9.29
C MET A 52 5.98 -4.03 -10.38
N GLU A 53 6.80 -5.01 -10.02
CA GLU A 53 7.49 -5.90 -10.97
C GLU A 53 6.50 -6.76 -11.76
N GLN A 54 5.47 -7.31 -11.12
CA GLN A 54 4.46 -8.11 -11.82
C GLN A 54 3.70 -7.29 -12.87
N ILE A 55 3.32 -6.05 -12.54
CA ILE A 55 2.61 -5.16 -13.48
C ILE A 55 3.55 -4.73 -14.61
N HIS A 56 4.80 -4.38 -14.31
CA HIS A 56 5.82 -4.10 -15.32
C HIS A 56 5.98 -5.27 -16.30
N SER A 57 6.16 -6.48 -15.81
CA SER A 57 6.31 -7.68 -16.63
C SER A 57 5.05 -7.99 -17.45
N LEU A 58 3.87 -7.90 -16.84
CA LEU A 58 2.60 -8.18 -17.53
C LEU A 58 2.25 -7.13 -18.60
N SER A 59 2.78 -5.92 -18.49
CA SER A 59 2.64 -4.86 -19.49
C SER A 59 3.70 -4.93 -20.60
N GLY A 60 4.59 -5.92 -20.56
CA GLY A 60 5.73 -6.00 -21.48
C GLY A 60 6.71 -4.83 -21.32
N GLY A 61 6.80 -4.25 -20.12
CA GLY A 61 7.66 -3.11 -19.83
C GLY A 61 7.02 -1.73 -20.09
N ALA A 62 5.77 -1.68 -20.56
CA ALA A 62 5.08 -0.40 -20.84
C ALA A 62 4.77 0.38 -19.56
N MET A 63 4.51 -0.31 -18.44
CA MET A 63 4.35 0.30 -17.13
C MET A 63 5.70 0.39 -16.43
N GLY A 64 6.18 1.60 -16.17
CA GLY A 64 7.39 1.83 -15.37
C GLY A 64 7.14 1.69 -13.87
N GLY A 65 8.21 1.81 -13.08
CA GLY A 65 8.14 1.92 -11.62
C GLY A 65 8.55 3.30 -11.13
N ALA A 66 8.02 3.71 -9.99
CA ALA A 66 8.50 4.90 -9.28
C ALA A 66 8.45 4.70 -7.76
N VAL A 67 9.50 5.12 -7.06
CA VAL A 67 9.55 5.14 -5.60
C VAL A 67 9.78 6.56 -5.14
N LEU A 68 8.76 7.17 -4.54
CA LEU A 68 8.83 8.56 -4.08
C LEU A 68 9.72 8.67 -2.84
N LYS A 69 10.67 9.61 -2.87
CA LYS A 69 11.60 9.88 -1.74
C LYS A 69 12.35 8.62 -1.27
N ALA A 70 12.73 7.73 -2.20
CA ALA A 70 13.51 6.54 -1.85
C ALA A 70 14.81 6.92 -1.08
N PRO A 71 15.17 6.20 -0.01
CA PRO A 71 16.45 6.40 0.67
C PRO A 71 17.65 6.28 -0.28
N ALA A 72 18.71 7.05 -0.05
CA ALA A 72 19.86 7.09 -0.95
C ALA A 72 20.50 5.69 -1.20
N GLY A 73 20.58 4.86 -0.15
CA GLY A 73 21.08 3.49 -0.26
C GLY A 73 20.16 2.61 -1.13
N VAL A 74 18.85 2.77 -0.99
CA VAL A 74 17.84 2.04 -1.77
C VAL A 74 17.92 2.38 -3.25
N LYS A 75 18.07 3.68 -3.61
CA LYS A 75 18.15 4.12 -5.01
C LYS A 75 19.19 3.37 -5.83
N LYS A 76 20.33 3.03 -5.23
CA LYS A 76 21.44 2.34 -5.90
C LYS A 76 21.17 0.85 -6.15
N MET A 77 20.17 0.27 -5.48
CA MET A 77 19.82 -1.15 -5.55
C MET A 77 18.62 -1.43 -6.44
N LEU A 78 17.92 -0.37 -6.89
CA LEU A 78 16.74 -0.52 -7.75
C LEU A 78 17.12 -0.68 -9.20
N PRO A 79 16.40 -1.50 -9.98
CA PRO A 79 16.54 -1.59 -11.43
C PRO A 79 16.34 -0.22 -12.11
N GLU A 80 16.97 -0.02 -13.27
CA GLU A 80 16.93 1.24 -14.03
C GLU A 80 15.53 1.68 -14.46
N TRP A 81 14.61 0.73 -14.64
CA TRP A 81 13.21 1.04 -15.01
C TRP A 81 12.38 1.60 -13.84
N ILE A 82 12.96 1.70 -12.62
CA ILE A 82 12.33 2.28 -11.44
C ILE A 82 12.89 3.68 -11.20
N ALA A 83 12.10 4.71 -11.49
CA ALA A 83 12.44 6.09 -11.16
C ALA A 83 12.39 6.36 -9.65
N THR A 84 13.24 7.26 -9.17
CA THR A 84 13.30 7.62 -7.74
C THR A 84 13.13 9.13 -7.52
N PRO A 85 11.96 9.69 -7.86
CA PRO A 85 11.72 11.12 -7.72
C PRO A 85 11.73 11.56 -6.25
N ASN A 86 12.23 12.78 -6.00
CA ASN A 86 12.19 13.39 -4.67
C ASN A 86 10.90 14.20 -4.43
N ARG A 87 10.13 14.48 -5.50
CA ARG A 87 8.88 15.26 -5.45
C ARG A 87 7.81 14.58 -6.29
N ILE A 88 6.54 14.76 -5.90
CA ILE A 88 5.37 14.21 -6.60
C ILE A 88 5.34 14.61 -8.08
N LYS A 89 5.68 15.87 -8.40
CA LYS A 89 5.74 16.37 -9.78
C LYS A 89 6.74 15.64 -10.69
N GLY A 90 7.72 14.94 -10.09
CA GLY A 90 8.69 14.14 -10.84
C GLY A 90 8.26 12.68 -11.08
N ILE A 91 7.08 12.29 -10.64
CA ILE A 91 6.57 10.92 -10.85
C ILE A 91 6.14 10.78 -12.33
N PRO A 92 6.64 9.77 -13.07
CA PRO A 92 6.26 9.55 -14.45
C PRO A 92 4.81 9.07 -14.58
N THR A 93 4.18 9.30 -15.74
CA THR A 93 2.95 8.62 -16.15
C THR A 93 3.22 7.14 -16.44
N ASP A 94 2.17 6.35 -16.67
CA ASP A 94 2.28 4.93 -17.02
C ASP A 94 3.21 4.17 -16.04
N SER A 95 2.92 4.30 -14.75
CA SER A 95 3.81 3.78 -13.71
C SER A 95 3.08 3.22 -12.49
N VAL A 96 3.73 2.25 -11.85
CA VAL A 96 3.37 1.82 -10.48
C VAL A 96 4.20 2.64 -9.50
N VAL A 97 3.53 3.37 -8.63
CA VAL A 97 4.16 4.33 -7.71
C VAL A 97 4.10 3.80 -6.29
N ILE A 98 5.25 3.61 -5.65
CA ILE A 98 5.32 3.28 -4.22
C ILE A 98 5.60 4.55 -3.43
N ILE A 99 4.75 4.80 -2.42
CA ILE A 99 4.92 5.83 -1.41
C ILE A 99 5.00 5.11 -0.07
N ASP A 100 6.23 4.80 0.34
CA ASP A 100 6.45 4.12 1.62
C ASP A 100 6.43 5.15 2.76
N GLU A 101 5.89 4.73 3.91
CA GLU A 101 5.59 5.64 5.01
C GLU A 101 4.84 6.91 4.54
N ALA A 102 3.77 6.71 3.78
CA ALA A 102 2.99 7.79 3.14
C ALA A 102 2.65 8.97 4.09
N GLN A 103 2.58 8.70 5.41
CA GLN A 103 2.41 9.73 6.43
C GLN A 103 3.56 10.75 6.52
N GLN A 104 4.76 10.41 6.05
CA GLN A 104 5.88 11.37 6.03
C GLN A 104 5.76 12.33 4.85
N VAL A 105 5.10 11.91 3.79
CA VAL A 105 4.84 12.72 2.59
C VAL A 105 3.58 13.56 2.78
N ALA A 106 2.53 12.93 3.31
CA ALA A 106 1.25 13.57 3.64
C ALA A 106 1.20 13.90 5.14
N ASN A 107 1.75 15.03 5.55
CA ASN A 107 1.75 15.45 6.95
C ASN A 107 0.33 15.93 7.33
N SER A 108 -0.50 15.03 7.85
CA SER A 108 -1.90 15.26 8.23
C SER A 108 -2.14 16.43 9.20
N ARG A 109 -1.08 16.95 9.83
CA ARG A 109 -1.14 18.09 10.77
C ARG A 109 -0.89 19.44 10.10
N ARG A 110 -0.53 19.48 8.81
CA ARG A 110 -0.34 20.71 8.03
C ARG A 110 -1.27 20.68 6.83
N SER A 111 -2.59 20.69 7.10
CA SER A 111 -3.57 20.94 6.04
C SER A 111 -3.21 22.26 5.34
N GLY A 112 -3.07 22.22 4.01
CA GLY A 112 -2.69 23.38 3.21
C GLY A 112 -1.21 23.47 2.82
N SER A 113 -0.35 22.50 3.18
CA SER A 113 1.00 22.44 2.62
C SER A 113 0.93 22.09 1.12
N SER A 114 1.87 22.63 0.31
CA SER A 114 1.94 22.31 -1.12
C SER A 114 2.09 20.81 -1.38
N GLU A 115 2.73 20.06 -0.48
CA GLU A 115 2.91 18.60 -0.59
C GLU A 115 1.59 17.84 -0.40
N ASN A 116 0.68 18.29 0.47
CA ASN A 116 -0.64 17.68 0.66
C ASN A 116 -1.54 17.92 -0.58
N LEU A 117 -1.49 19.13 -1.14
CA LEU A 117 -2.18 19.43 -2.40
C LEU A 117 -1.64 18.59 -3.54
N ASP A 118 -0.32 18.43 -3.64
CA ASP A 118 0.32 17.58 -4.65
C ASP A 118 -0.08 16.10 -4.48
N MET A 119 -0.21 15.60 -3.24
CA MET A 119 -0.66 14.23 -2.96
C MET A 119 -2.14 14.02 -3.37
N ALA A 120 -3.03 14.92 -2.98
CA ALA A 120 -4.43 14.86 -3.38
C ALA A 120 -4.59 14.90 -4.90
N GLN A 121 -3.80 15.73 -5.60
CA GLN A 121 -3.78 15.77 -7.07
C GLN A 121 -3.24 14.47 -7.67
N LEU A 122 -2.18 13.88 -7.11
CA LEU A 122 -1.64 12.60 -7.58
C LEU A 122 -2.70 11.50 -7.51
N VAL A 123 -3.39 11.39 -6.38
CA VAL A 123 -4.47 10.40 -6.19
C VAL A 123 -5.62 10.66 -7.18
N ALA A 124 -6.11 11.90 -7.27
CA ALA A 124 -7.22 12.27 -8.16
C ALA A 124 -6.90 12.04 -9.64
N LEU A 125 -5.66 12.27 -10.06
CA LEU A 125 -5.22 12.14 -11.45
C LEU A 125 -4.67 10.76 -11.80
N SER A 126 -4.59 9.81 -10.85
CA SER A 126 -3.96 8.51 -11.05
C SER A 126 -4.51 7.77 -12.27
N ARG A 127 -5.83 7.77 -12.46
CA ARG A 127 -6.48 7.13 -13.62
C ARG A 127 -6.13 7.79 -14.94
N GLN A 128 -6.13 9.13 -15.00
CA GLN A 128 -5.78 9.89 -16.21
C GLN A 128 -4.31 9.73 -16.59
N ARG A 129 -3.45 9.52 -15.61
CA ARG A 129 -2.01 9.32 -15.78
C ARG A 129 -1.63 7.85 -15.95
N ASN A 130 -2.61 6.93 -16.02
CA ASN A 130 -2.42 5.49 -16.09
C ASN A 130 -1.47 5.00 -14.98
N GLN A 131 -1.75 5.36 -13.72
CA GLN A 131 -0.90 5.05 -12.58
C GLN A 131 -1.61 4.12 -11.58
N LEU A 132 -0.87 3.19 -10.99
CA LEU A 132 -1.25 2.52 -9.76
C LEU A 132 -0.45 3.14 -8.61
N ILE A 133 -1.13 3.83 -7.70
CA ILE A 133 -0.50 4.41 -6.52
C ILE A 133 -0.61 3.42 -5.36
N ILE A 134 0.52 3.02 -4.79
CA ILE A 134 0.59 2.13 -3.63
C ILE A 134 1.04 2.97 -2.43
N LEU A 135 0.09 3.31 -1.57
CA LEU A 135 0.33 3.99 -0.31
C LEU A 135 0.62 2.95 0.77
N ILE A 136 1.80 2.98 1.37
CA ILE A 136 2.17 2.07 2.45
C ILE A 136 2.11 2.82 3.78
N SER A 137 1.34 2.31 4.73
CA SER A 137 1.22 2.90 6.05
C SER A 137 1.04 1.84 7.14
N HIS A 138 1.40 2.19 8.38
CA HIS A 138 1.12 1.36 9.55
C HIS A 138 -0.31 1.56 10.07
N HIS A 139 -0.86 2.76 9.95
CA HIS A 139 -2.20 3.11 10.41
C HIS A 139 -2.84 4.12 9.46
N SER A 140 -4.12 3.96 9.15
CA SER A 140 -4.85 4.92 8.32
C SER A 140 -4.97 6.30 8.99
N ARG A 141 -4.90 6.36 10.32
CA ARG A 141 -4.91 7.61 11.11
C ARG A 141 -3.80 8.59 10.77
N LYS A 142 -2.72 8.10 10.15
CA LYS A 142 -1.58 8.92 9.76
C LYS A 142 -1.72 9.56 8.38
N LEU A 143 -2.75 9.18 7.63
CA LEU A 143 -3.08 9.72 6.31
C LEU A 143 -4.26 10.69 6.43
N ASP A 144 -4.42 11.57 5.45
CA ASP A 144 -5.65 12.35 5.34
C ASP A 144 -6.86 11.44 5.08
N MET A 145 -8.04 11.81 5.58
CA MET A 145 -9.25 10.99 5.40
C MET A 145 -9.64 10.90 3.93
N ASN A 146 -9.48 11.98 3.18
CA ASN A 146 -9.81 12.00 1.76
C ASN A 146 -8.93 11.02 0.99
N GLU A 147 -7.61 10.95 1.29
CA GLU A 147 -6.70 9.99 0.68
C GLU A 147 -7.13 8.53 0.96
N VAL A 148 -7.59 8.25 2.19
CA VAL A 148 -8.08 6.92 2.57
C VAL A 148 -9.39 6.58 1.86
N MET A 149 -10.29 7.56 1.71
CA MET A 149 -11.58 7.37 1.03
C MET A 149 -11.44 7.21 -0.49
N ASP A 150 -10.42 7.82 -1.07
CA ASP A 150 -10.13 7.72 -2.50
C ASP A 150 -9.42 6.41 -2.89
N CYS A 151 -9.03 5.58 -1.90
CA CYS A 151 -8.44 4.28 -2.18
C CYS A 151 -9.48 3.32 -2.75
N SER A 152 -9.19 2.76 -3.92
CA SER A 152 -10.01 1.71 -4.54
C SER A 152 -9.97 0.42 -3.72
N ARG A 153 -8.83 0.15 -3.09
CA ARG A 153 -8.59 -1.07 -2.31
C ARG A 153 -7.79 -0.80 -1.05
N VAL A 154 -8.10 -1.56 -0.01
CA VAL A 154 -7.29 -1.69 1.19
C VAL A 154 -6.71 -3.09 1.25
N ILE A 155 -5.40 -3.18 1.32
CA ILE A 155 -4.65 -4.42 1.28
C ILE A 155 -3.96 -4.64 2.62
N TRP A 156 -4.37 -5.67 3.32
CA TRP A 156 -3.78 -6.02 4.61
C TRP A 156 -2.69 -7.09 4.44
N LYS A 157 -1.48 -6.74 4.84
CA LYS A 157 -0.51 -7.73 5.32
C LYS A 157 -0.87 -8.02 6.78
N LYS A 158 -0.37 -9.10 7.37
CA LYS A 158 -0.76 -9.53 8.72
C LYS A 158 -0.92 -8.33 9.68
N PRO A 159 -2.16 -7.97 10.09
CA PRO A 159 -2.39 -6.91 11.06
C PRO A 159 -2.11 -7.38 12.49
N SER A 160 -1.90 -6.43 13.41
CA SER A 160 -1.79 -6.71 14.84
C SER A 160 -3.05 -6.25 15.59
N ALA A 161 -3.27 -6.83 16.78
CA ALA A 161 -4.35 -6.38 17.66
C ALA A 161 -4.23 -4.89 18.04
N GLY A 162 -2.99 -4.39 18.22
CA GLY A 162 -2.74 -2.98 18.50
C GLY A 162 -3.16 -2.07 17.33
N GLN A 163 -3.02 -2.52 16.09
CA GLN A 163 -3.51 -1.75 14.94
C GLN A 163 -5.03 -1.60 14.99
N VAL A 164 -5.77 -2.66 15.32
CA VAL A 164 -7.23 -2.61 15.47
C VAL A 164 -7.64 -1.63 16.58
N MET A 165 -6.95 -1.69 17.74
CA MET A 165 -7.25 -0.84 18.88
C MET A 165 -7.11 0.65 18.57
N PHE A 166 -6.08 1.02 17.80
CA PHE A 166 -5.76 2.40 17.48
C PHE A 166 -6.19 2.84 16.09
N GLU A 167 -6.97 2.02 15.37
CA GLU A 167 -7.42 2.37 14.01
C GLU A 167 -8.57 3.39 14.05
N ARG A 168 -8.80 4.08 12.93
CA ARG A 168 -9.95 5.00 12.75
C ARG A 168 -11.26 4.25 12.89
N LYS A 169 -12.28 4.93 13.39
CA LYS A 169 -13.62 4.37 13.60
C LYS A 169 -14.18 3.74 12.31
N GLU A 170 -13.98 4.39 11.18
CA GLU A 170 -14.45 3.96 9.86
C GLU A 170 -13.69 2.73 9.35
N MET A 171 -12.39 2.65 9.63
CA MET A 171 -11.52 1.56 9.18
C MET A 171 -11.45 0.38 10.16
N LYS A 172 -11.85 0.60 11.41
CA LYS A 172 -11.76 -0.40 12.48
C LYS A 172 -12.49 -1.71 12.15
N PRO A 173 -13.74 -1.73 11.62
CA PRO A 173 -14.41 -2.98 11.26
C PRO A 173 -13.66 -3.80 10.20
N PHE A 174 -13.01 -3.14 9.26
CA PHE A 174 -12.20 -3.79 8.23
C PHE A 174 -10.90 -4.36 8.80
N ALA A 175 -10.26 -3.65 9.73
CA ALA A 175 -9.10 -4.13 10.46
C ALA A 175 -9.45 -5.36 11.31
N GLU A 176 -10.58 -5.35 12.01
CA GLU A 176 -11.11 -6.48 12.79
C GLU A 176 -11.32 -7.71 11.91
N ARG A 177 -11.99 -7.54 10.76
CA ARG A 177 -12.17 -8.63 9.79
C ARG A 177 -10.84 -9.17 9.29
N ALA A 178 -9.88 -8.31 8.96
CA ALA A 178 -8.57 -8.75 8.50
C ALA A 178 -7.86 -9.58 9.59
N VAL A 179 -7.87 -9.14 10.86
CA VAL A 179 -7.29 -9.90 11.97
C VAL A 179 -7.93 -11.26 12.08
N GLN A 180 -9.27 -11.33 12.07
CA GLN A 180 -10.01 -12.60 12.13
C GLN A 180 -9.61 -13.53 10.98
N LYS A 181 -9.58 -13.03 9.74
CA LYS A 181 -9.22 -13.84 8.57
C LYS A 181 -7.78 -14.36 8.62
N PHE A 182 -6.85 -13.55 9.11
CA PHE A 182 -5.47 -14.01 9.32
C PHE A 182 -5.36 -15.02 10.46
N ALA A 183 -6.20 -14.94 11.50
CA ALA A 183 -6.23 -15.91 12.60
C ALA A 183 -6.77 -17.28 12.14
N GLU A 184 -7.78 -17.29 11.28
CA GLU A 184 -8.37 -18.50 10.69
C GLU A 184 -7.43 -19.20 9.70
N ARG A 185 -6.45 -18.46 9.14
CA ARG A 185 -5.58 -18.94 8.08
C ARG A 185 -4.38 -19.71 8.62
N LYS A 186 -4.19 -20.94 8.14
CA LYS A 186 -2.96 -21.73 8.34
C LYS A 186 -1.90 -21.39 7.28
N GLY A 187 -0.63 -21.49 7.63
CA GLY A 187 0.50 -21.34 6.72
C GLY A 187 1.22 -20.00 6.82
N ASN A 188 2.10 -19.72 5.84
CA ASN A 188 2.97 -18.55 5.88
C ASN A 188 2.21 -17.26 5.52
N HIS A 189 2.03 -16.39 6.49
CA HIS A 189 1.34 -15.11 6.32
C HIS A 189 2.11 -14.09 5.47
N HIS A 190 3.43 -14.24 5.31
CA HIS A 190 4.21 -13.36 4.44
C HIS A 190 3.91 -13.58 2.94
N LYS A 191 3.41 -14.77 2.57
CA LYS A 191 3.09 -15.12 1.18
C LYS A 191 1.68 -14.74 0.74
N VAL A 192 0.94 -14.03 1.57
CA VAL A 192 -0.44 -13.62 1.27
C VAL A 192 -0.72 -12.19 1.72
N ALA A 193 -1.73 -11.60 1.10
CA ALA A 193 -2.38 -10.38 1.55
C ALA A 193 -3.90 -10.58 1.55
N TYR A 194 -4.60 -9.93 2.47
CA TYR A 194 -6.05 -9.88 2.46
C TYR A 194 -6.48 -8.58 1.79
N VAL A 195 -7.07 -8.71 0.61
CA VAL A 195 -7.49 -7.61 -0.25
C VAL A 195 -8.95 -7.30 0.03
N MET A 196 -9.24 -6.04 0.23
CA MET A 196 -10.58 -5.49 0.34
C MET A 196 -10.79 -4.53 -0.82
N ASP A 197 -11.47 -5.00 -1.85
CA ASP A 197 -11.84 -4.21 -3.03
C ASP A 197 -13.18 -3.53 -2.75
N PHE A 198 -13.14 -2.22 -2.59
CA PHE A 198 -14.35 -1.43 -2.31
C PHE A 198 -15.11 -1.03 -3.57
N GLU A 199 -14.48 -1.04 -4.75
CA GLU A 199 -15.17 -0.78 -6.01
C GLU A 199 -16.13 -1.92 -6.36
N ASN A 200 -15.70 -3.18 -6.13
CA ASN A 200 -16.48 -4.37 -6.41
C ASN A 200 -17.09 -5.01 -5.16
N LEU A 201 -16.91 -4.42 -3.99
CA LEU A 201 -17.36 -4.92 -2.69
C LEU A 201 -17.05 -6.41 -2.49
N SER A 202 -15.83 -6.80 -2.80
CA SER A 202 -15.38 -8.18 -2.67
C SER A 202 -14.04 -8.27 -1.94
N PHE A 203 -13.95 -9.18 -0.98
CA PHE A 203 -12.81 -9.32 -0.10
C PHE A 203 -12.21 -10.71 -0.19
N GLY A 204 -10.93 -10.87 0.16
CA GLY A 204 -10.34 -12.19 0.20
C GLY A 204 -8.82 -12.20 0.11
N PHE A 205 -8.26 -13.41 0.19
CA PHE A 205 -6.82 -13.58 0.11
C PHE A 205 -6.32 -13.61 -1.33
N ALA A 206 -5.23 -12.87 -1.58
CA ALA A 206 -4.38 -12.98 -2.75
C ALA A 206 -3.01 -13.55 -2.36
N GLN A 207 -2.42 -14.37 -3.24
CA GLN A 207 -1.02 -14.77 -3.10
C GLN A 207 -0.12 -13.57 -3.38
N THR A 208 0.98 -13.47 -2.64
CA THR A 208 2.01 -12.45 -2.84
C THR A 208 3.39 -13.11 -2.90
N GLY A 209 4.35 -12.42 -3.50
CA GLY A 209 5.74 -12.87 -3.63
C GLY A 209 6.74 -11.80 -3.21
N LEU A 210 7.97 -12.00 -3.68
CA LEU A 210 9.05 -11.03 -3.61
C LEU A 210 9.43 -10.65 -5.05
N ALA A 211 9.81 -9.40 -5.27
CA ALA A 211 10.40 -8.99 -6.53
C ALA A 211 11.73 -9.71 -6.75
N SER A 212 12.09 -9.97 -8.01
CA SER A 212 13.31 -10.72 -8.35
C SER A 212 14.58 -10.01 -7.84
N PHE A 213 14.55 -8.69 -7.75
CA PHE A 213 15.63 -7.85 -7.23
C PHE A 213 15.53 -7.59 -5.70
N TRP A 214 14.53 -8.17 -5.00
CA TRP A 214 14.39 -7.97 -3.56
C TRP A 214 15.50 -8.67 -2.80
N SER A 215 16.19 -7.92 -1.94
CA SER A 215 17.29 -8.42 -1.12
C SER A 215 17.15 -8.00 0.33
N GLU A 216 17.92 -8.61 1.22
CA GLU A 216 18.00 -8.19 2.61
C GLU A 216 18.54 -6.75 2.74
N SER A 217 19.56 -6.40 1.94
CA SER A 217 20.11 -5.04 1.88
C SER A 217 19.06 -4.01 1.44
N LEU A 218 18.18 -4.36 0.49
CA LEU A 218 17.08 -3.51 0.09
C LEU A 218 16.05 -3.35 1.23
N SER A 219 15.75 -4.43 1.93
CA SER A 219 14.84 -4.42 3.10
C SER A 219 15.37 -3.54 4.23
N THR A 220 16.65 -3.66 4.57
CA THR A 220 17.29 -2.87 5.64
C THR A 220 17.47 -1.41 5.26
N GLY A 221 17.63 -1.12 3.96
CA GLY A 221 17.75 0.26 3.44
C GLY A 221 16.54 1.14 3.75
N TYR A 222 15.36 0.54 4.03
CA TYR A 222 14.17 1.25 4.50
C TYR A 222 14.07 1.35 6.04
N SER A 223 14.90 0.63 6.78
CA SER A 223 14.84 0.61 8.25
C SER A 223 15.48 1.85 8.93
N GLY A 224 16.04 2.74 8.14
CA GLY A 224 16.77 3.92 8.63
C GLY A 224 18.25 3.61 8.97
N PRO A 225 19.05 4.63 9.30
CA PRO A 225 20.42 4.40 9.72
C PRO A 225 20.43 3.54 10.98
N ASP A 226 21.34 2.58 10.99
CA ASP A 226 21.55 1.68 12.12
C ASP A 226 21.90 2.52 13.37
N LEU A 227 21.00 2.57 14.35
CA LEU A 227 21.22 3.31 15.59
C LEU A 227 22.44 2.78 16.37
N GLY A 228 22.95 1.58 16.01
CA GLY A 228 24.21 1.04 16.51
C GLY A 228 25.45 1.82 16.08
N ALA A 229 25.40 2.57 14.97
CA ALA A 229 26.51 3.42 14.52
C ALA A 229 26.60 4.77 15.25
N MET A 230 25.61 5.13 16.07
CA MET A 230 25.62 6.33 16.92
C MET A 230 26.21 6.09 18.31
N GLY A 231 26.66 4.88 18.62
CA GLY A 231 27.15 4.46 19.95
C GLY A 231 28.58 4.87 20.32
N THR A 232 29.23 5.77 19.60
CA THR A 232 30.61 6.20 19.90
C THR A 232 30.77 7.73 20.04
N LEU A 233 29.75 8.41 20.55
CA LEU A 233 29.82 9.84 20.89
C LEU A 233 29.40 10.11 22.35
N PHE A 234 29.88 9.27 23.28
CA PHE A 234 29.93 9.62 24.71
C PHE A 234 31.26 9.14 25.31
#